data_519d196ccd59f501cc623bbfc181ca33
#
_entry.id   519d196ccd59f501cc623bbfc181ca33
#
_cell.length_a   1.000
_cell.length_b   1.000
_cell.length_c   1.000
_cell.angle_alpha   90.00
_cell.angle_beta   90.00
_cell.angle_gamma   90.00
#
_symmetry.space_group_name_H-M   'P 1'
#
loop_
_entity.id
_entity.type
_entity.pdbx_description
1 polymer ?
#
loop_
_entity_poly.entity_id
_entity_poly.type
_entity_poly.pdbx_seq_one_letter_code
_entity_poly.pdbx_strand_id
1 'polypeptide(L)'
;MVPKQKKSASFAISSAVRAALTADEIAKEADFFCFGTNDLTQMTYGFSRDDAGKFLDAYYDAKIFENDPFAKLDQTGVGKLMETAIKLGRPVNPKLHIGICGEHGGDPSSVEFCNKIGLDYVSCSPFRVPIARLAAAQAAINQK
;
A
#
# COMPACT_ATOMS: atom_id res chain seq x y z
N MET A 1 -21.67 13.13 32.04
CA MET A 1 -20.66 12.20 31.49
C MET A 1 -20.40 12.62 30.07
N VAL A 2 -19.30 13.33 29.80
CA VAL A 2 -18.93 13.75 28.45
C VAL A 2 -18.42 12.51 27.70
N PRO A 3 -18.94 12.15 26.51
CA PRO A 3 -18.41 11.03 25.76
C PRO A 3 -16.94 11.34 25.46
N LYS A 4 -16.03 10.45 25.83
CA LYS A 4 -14.65 10.53 25.36
C LYS A 4 -14.72 10.47 23.83
N GLN A 5 -14.45 11.60 23.17
CA GLN A 5 -14.16 11.59 21.74
C GLN A 5 -13.02 10.60 21.53
N LYS A 6 -13.31 9.48 20.85
CA LYS A 6 -12.26 8.64 20.28
C LYS A 6 -11.45 9.55 19.38
N LYS A 7 -10.21 9.83 19.76
CA LYS A 7 -9.27 10.46 18.84
C LYS A 7 -9.15 9.49 17.68
N SER A 8 -9.62 9.87 16.51
CA SER A 8 -9.40 9.12 15.28
C SER A 8 -7.88 9.07 15.09
N ALA A 9 -7.30 7.95 15.42
CA ALA A 9 -5.88 7.72 15.23
C ALA A 9 -5.69 7.35 13.77
N SER A 10 -5.45 8.37 12.95
CA SER A 10 -4.99 8.23 11.58
C SER A 10 -3.56 7.70 11.61
N PHE A 11 -3.40 6.37 11.63
CA PHE A 11 -2.09 5.76 11.51
C PHE A 11 -1.84 5.38 10.06
N ALA A 12 -1.05 6.22 9.37
CA ALA A 12 -0.37 5.77 8.19
C ALA A 12 0.63 4.67 8.62
N ILE A 13 0.37 3.41 8.27
CA ILE A 13 1.41 2.36 8.27
C ILE A 13 2.39 2.67 7.12
N SER A 14 2.55 3.93 6.82
CA SER A 14 3.13 4.43 5.59
C SER A 14 4.64 4.28 5.55
N SER A 15 5.31 4.32 6.68
CA SER A 15 6.76 4.56 6.67
C SER A 15 7.56 3.53 7.43
N ALA A 16 6.96 2.47 7.93
CA ALA A 16 7.73 1.54 8.77
C ALA A 16 7.33 0.09 8.52
N VAL A 17 8.28 -0.67 8.01
CA VAL A 17 8.22 -2.14 7.98
C VAL A 17 7.79 -2.69 9.35
N ARG A 18 8.30 -2.11 10.46
CA ARG A 18 7.91 -2.47 11.81
C ARG A 18 6.40 -2.32 12.06
N ALA A 19 5.77 -1.25 11.55
CA ALA A 19 4.34 -1.04 11.74
C ALA A 19 3.51 -2.11 11.01
N ALA A 20 3.95 -2.57 9.85
CA ALA A 20 3.30 -3.69 9.16
C ALA A 20 3.41 -5.01 9.96
N LEU A 21 4.55 -5.24 10.61
CA LEU A 21 4.81 -6.44 11.43
C LEU A 21 4.11 -6.42 12.81
N THR A 22 3.68 -5.26 13.30
CA THR A 22 2.97 -5.09 14.58
C THR A 22 1.57 -4.49 14.37
N ALA A 23 0.97 -4.77 13.23
CA ALA A 23 -0.31 -4.19 12.82
C ALA A 23 -1.49 -4.61 13.73
N ASP A 24 -1.39 -5.75 14.39
CA ASP A 24 -2.35 -6.23 15.40
C ASP A 24 -2.40 -5.29 16.63
N GLU A 25 -1.26 -4.82 17.09
CA GLU A 25 -1.21 -3.87 18.20
C GLU A 25 -1.76 -2.49 17.80
N ILE A 26 -1.41 -2.03 16.60
CA ILE A 26 -1.85 -0.74 16.09
C ILE A 26 -3.36 -0.75 15.80
N ALA A 27 -3.89 -1.86 15.31
CA ALA A 27 -5.31 -2.00 14.97
C ALA A 27 -6.25 -1.85 16.17
N LYS A 28 -5.77 -2.01 17.41
CA LYS A 28 -6.54 -1.78 18.64
C LYS A 28 -6.95 -0.33 18.81
N GLU A 29 -6.11 0.58 18.30
CA GLU A 29 -6.25 2.03 18.48
C GLU A 29 -6.55 2.77 17.16
N ALA A 30 -6.58 2.06 16.01
CA ALA A 30 -6.74 2.64 14.69
C ALA A 30 -8.13 2.39 14.11
N ASP A 31 -8.69 3.40 13.44
CA ASP A 31 -9.92 3.28 12.65
C ASP A 31 -9.61 2.91 11.19
N PHE A 32 -8.42 3.29 10.69
CA PHE A 32 -7.98 2.93 9.35
C PHE A 32 -6.45 2.80 9.23
N PHE A 33 -6.03 2.03 8.23
CA PHE A 33 -4.66 1.94 7.77
C PHE A 33 -4.52 2.54 6.37
N CYS A 34 -3.45 3.27 6.16
CA CYS A 34 -3.06 3.73 4.84
C CYS A 34 -1.61 3.36 4.57
N PHE A 35 -1.36 2.53 3.57
CA PHE A 35 0.01 2.22 3.16
C PHE A 35 0.55 3.33 2.26
N GLY A 36 1.58 4.03 2.72
CA GLY A 36 2.42 4.89 1.88
C GLY A 36 3.37 4.00 1.08
N THR A 37 2.92 3.54 -0.06
CA THR A 37 3.62 2.46 -0.77
C THR A 37 5.00 2.88 -1.28
N ASN A 38 5.25 4.15 -1.56
CA ASN A 38 6.59 4.64 -1.90
C ASN A 38 7.55 4.51 -0.72
N ASP A 39 7.13 4.90 0.50
CA ASP A 39 7.95 4.78 1.69
C ASP A 39 8.19 3.31 2.04
N LEU A 40 7.15 2.50 1.94
CA LEU A 40 7.27 1.06 2.20
C LEU A 40 8.22 0.39 1.20
N THR A 41 8.22 0.84 -0.07
CA THR A 41 9.17 0.40 -1.08
C THR A 41 10.60 0.79 -0.68
N GLN A 42 10.85 2.06 -0.35
CA GLN A 42 12.17 2.53 0.10
C GLN A 42 12.69 1.70 1.28
N MET A 43 11.85 1.47 2.27
CA MET A 43 12.25 0.72 3.48
C MET A 43 12.45 -0.77 3.21
N THR A 44 11.70 -1.34 2.27
CA THR A 44 11.81 -2.77 1.91
C THR A 44 13.07 -3.04 1.10
N TYR A 45 13.37 -2.17 0.14
CA TYR A 45 14.56 -2.27 -0.71
C TYR A 45 15.82 -1.71 -0.05
N GLY A 46 15.69 -0.87 0.97
CA GLY A 46 16.81 -0.25 1.67
C GLY A 46 17.50 0.85 0.88
N PHE A 47 16.81 1.53 -0.04
CA PHE A 47 17.35 2.68 -0.77
C PHE A 47 16.34 3.84 -0.85
N SER A 48 16.87 5.06 -0.98
CA SER A 48 16.08 6.26 -1.13
C SER A 48 15.58 6.42 -2.57
N ARG A 49 14.33 6.86 -2.74
CA ARG A 49 13.76 7.24 -4.03
C ARG A 49 14.57 8.36 -4.70
N ASP A 50 15.07 9.31 -3.92
CA ASP A 50 15.84 10.45 -4.43
C ASP A 50 17.22 10.03 -4.97
N ASP A 51 17.78 8.94 -4.43
CA ASP A 51 19.05 8.38 -4.87
C ASP A 51 18.91 7.32 -5.97
N ALA A 52 17.72 6.77 -6.14
CA ALA A 52 17.44 5.65 -7.03
C ALA A 52 17.84 5.93 -8.49
N GLY A 53 17.64 7.15 -8.97
CA GLY A 53 18.05 7.57 -10.33
C GLY A 53 19.54 7.44 -10.62
N LYS A 54 20.39 7.27 -9.61
CA LYS A 54 21.84 7.10 -9.79
C LYS A 54 22.23 5.68 -10.21
N PHE A 55 21.39 4.67 -9.95
CA PHE A 55 21.74 3.25 -10.18
C PHE A 55 20.63 2.43 -10.83
N LEU A 56 19.36 2.86 -10.81
CA LEU A 56 18.26 2.07 -11.34
C LEU A 56 18.40 1.77 -12.84
N ASP A 57 18.94 2.70 -13.63
CA ASP A 57 19.19 2.48 -15.06
C ASP A 57 20.13 1.28 -15.28
N ALA A 58 21.19 1.19 -14.48
CA ALA A 58 22.10 0.04 -14.53
C ALA A 58 21.41 -1.29 -14.10
N TYR A 59 20.45 -1.22 -13.20
CA TYR A 59 19.66 -2.37 -12.77
C TYR A 59 18.67 -2.83 -13.85
N TYR A 60 18.09 -1.91 -14.62
CA TYR A 60 17.25 -2.24 -15.78
C TYR A 60 18.08 -2.86 -16.91
N ASP A 61 19.25 -2.28 -17.22
CA ASP A 61 20.16 -2.81 -18.23
C ASP A 61 20.64 -4.22 -17.90
N ALA A 62 20.92 -4.46 -16.62
CA ALA A 62 21.31 -5.78 -16.10
C ALA A 62 20.12 -6.74 -15.89
N LYS A 63 18.88 -6.30 -16.18
CA LYS A 63 17.63 -7.06 -15.97
C LYS A 63 17.43 -7.55 -14.53
N ILE A 64 17.96 -6.80 -13.54
CA ILE A 64 17.72 -7.05 -12.13
C ILE A 64 16.29 -6.63 -11.76
N PHE A 65 15.83 -5.49 -12.30
CA PHE A 65 14.45 -5.05 -12.22
C PHE A 65 13.82 -5.00 -13.63
N GLU A 66 12.60 -5.52 -13.73
CA GLU A 66 11.81 -5.42 -14.96
C GLU A 66 11.05 -4.09 -15.05
N ASN A 67 10.72 -3.50 -13.91
CA ASN A 67 9.93 -2.27 -13.81
C ASN A 67 10.50 -1.39 -12.69
N ASP A 68 10.20 -0.09 -12.80
CA ASP A 68 10.45 0.86 -11.72
C ASP A 68 9.60 0.50 -10.49
N PRO A 69 10.24 0.15 -9.34
CA PRO A 69 9.52 -0.22 -8.12
C PRO A 69 8.73 0.94 -7.49
N PHE A 70 8.94 2.18 -7.95
CA PHE A 70 8.16 3.33 -7.53
C PHE A 70 6.98 3.63 -8.46
N ALA A 71 6.98 3.10 -9.68
CA ALA A 71 5.88 3.22 -10.62
C ALA A 71 4.91 2.05 -10.54
N LYS A 72 5.42 0.84 -10.33
CA LYS A 72 4.67 -0.41 -10.22
C LYS A 72 4.99 -1.11 -8.91
N LEU A 73 3.96 -1.44 -8.14
CA LEU A 73 4.12 -2.05 -6.82
C LEU A 73 4.83 -3.41 -6.91
N ASP A 74 5.87 -3.59 -6.12
CA ASP A 74 6.46 -4.90 -5.85
C ASP A 74 5.48 -5.76 -5.05
N GLN A 75 4.77 -6.64 -5.76
CA GLN A 75 3.76 -7.50 -5.15
C GLN A 75 4.36 -8.64 -4.32
N THR A 76 5.64 -8.98 -4.54
CA THR A 76 6.30 -10.10 -3.86
C THR A 76 6.99 -9.70 -2.57
N GLY A 77 7.57 -8.53 -2.48
CA GLY A 77 8.22 -8.00 -1.27
C GLY A 77 7.28 -7.08 -0.50
N VAL A 78 7.04 -5.88 -1.05
CA VAL A 78 6.17 -4.86 -0.44
C VAL A 78 4.74 -5.39 -0.28
N GLY A 79 4.23 -6.10 -1.27
CA GLY A 79 2.90 -6.71 -1.23
C GLY A 79 2.75 -7.72 -0.08
N LYS A 80 3.77 -8.54 0.20
CA LYS A 80 3.74 -9.46 1.36
C LYS A 80 3.70 -8.73 2.70
N LEU A 81 4.38 -7.60 2.82
CA LEU A 81 4.27 -6.78 4.04
C LEU A 81 2.87 -6.21 4.21
N MET A 82 2.24 -5.75 3.13
CA MET A 82 0.85 -5.28 3.15
C MET A 82 -0.09 -6.41 3.55
N GLU A 83 0.02 -7.59 2.94
CA GLU A 83 -0.78 -8.78 3.32
C GLU A 83 -0.59 -9.16 4.78
N THR A 84 0.65 -9.10 5.29
CA THR A 84 0.96 -9.39 6.70
C THR A 84 0.22 -8.42 7.61
N ALA A 85 0.27 -7.13 7.32
CA ALA A 85 -0.44 -6.11 8.09
C ALA A 85 -1.97 -6.31 8.08
N ILE A 86 -2.54 -6.68 6.93
CA ILE A 86 -3.97 -6.97 6.80
C ILE A 86 -4.34 -8.20 7.64
N LYS A 87 -3.58 -9.29 7.53
CA LYS A 87 -3.79 -10.55 8.29
C LYS A 87 -3.68 -10.36 9.79
N LEU A 88 -2.83 -9.44 10.25
CA LEU A 88 -2.68 -9.11 11.66
C LEU A 88 -3.76 -8.13 12.15
N GLY A 89 -4.08 -7.11 11.36
CA GLY A 89 -4.96 -6.02 11.78
C GLY A 89 -6.45 -6.34 11.74
N ARG A 90 -6.94 -6.96 10.65
CA ARG A 90 -8.38 -7.23 10.48
C ARG A 90 -8.99 -8.17 11.53
N PRO A 91 -8.33 -9.23 12.03
CA PRO A 91 -8.87 -10.03 13.11
C PRO A 91 -9.06 -9.27 14.43
N VAL A 92 -8.21 -8.26 14.68
CA VAL A 92 -8.27 -7.41 15.88
C VAL A 92 -9.33 -6.32 15.71
N ASN A 93 -9.42 -5.70 14.53
CA ASN A 93 -10.44 -4.73 14.21
C ASN A 93 -11.12 -5.07 12.86
N PRO A 94 -12.23 -5.82 12.88
CA PRO A 94 -12.94 -6.19 11.64
C PRO A 94 -13.52 -5.01 10.84
N LYS A 95 -13.61 -3.83 11.47
CA LYS A 95 -14.07 -2.60 10.83
C LYS A 95 -12.92 -1.73 10.31
N LEU A 96 -11.69 -2.22 10.42
CA LEU A 96 -10.51 -1.49 9.98
C LEU A 96 -10.59 -1.20 8.49
N HIS A 97 -10.57 0.09 8.14
CA HIS A 97 -10.59 0.54 6.77
C HIS A 97 -9.16 0.64 6.23
N ILE A 98 -8.83 -0.07 5.15
CA ILE A 98 -7.45 -0.21 4.68
C ILE A 98 -7.32 0.24 3.24
N GLY A 99 -6.31 1.05 2.95
CA GLY A 99 -6.03 1.49 1.59
C GLY A 99 -4.58 1.88 1.37
N ILE A 100 -4.31 2.42 0.19
CA ILE A 100 -2.99 2.94 -0.20
C ILE A 100 -3.05 4.41 -0.60
N CYS A 101 -1.92 5.07 -0.47
CA CYS A 101 -1.64 6.36 -1.10
C CYS A 101 -0.29 6.31 -1.83
N GLY A 102 -0.13 7.17 -2.83
CA GLY A 102 1.08 7.28 -3.63
C GLY A 102 0.89 6.91 -5.10
N GLU A 103 1.99 6.83 -5.81
CA GLU A 103 2.03 6.63 -7.28
C GLU A 103 1.36 5.32 -7.72
N HIS A 104 1.53 4.26 -6.92
CA HIS A 104 1.00 2.92 -7.19
C HIS A 104 -0.52 2.87 -7.30
N GLY A 105 -1.24 3.80 -6.63
CA GLY A 105 -2.70 3.90 -6.74
C GLY A 105 -3.21 4.28 -8.14
N GLY A 106 -2.32 4.72 -9.02
CA GLY A 106 -2.62 5.02 -10.43
C GLY A 106 -2.16 3.96 -11.42
N ASP A 107 -1.47 2.91 -10.97
CA ASP A 107 -1.04 1.79 -11.82
C ASP A 107 -2.08 0.67 -11.82
N PRO A 108 -2.57 0.22 -13.00
CA PRO A 108 -3.62 -0.80 -13.08
C PRO A 108 -3.29 -2.11 -12.36
N SER A 109 -2.05 -2.62 -12.52
CA SER A 109 -1.65 -3.88 -11.90
C SER A 109 -1.56 -3.78 -10.37
N SER A 110 -1.17 -2.62 -9.87
CA SER A 110 -1.14 -2.33 -8.43
C SER A 110 -2.55 -2.22 -7.86
N VAL A 111 -3.48 -1.59 -8.58
CA VAL A 111 -4.90 -1.50 -8.20
C VAL A 111 -5.54 -2.88 -8.17
N GLU A 112 -5.28 -3.72 -9.17
CA GLU A 112 -5.77 -5.11 -9.21
C GLU A 112 -5.24 -5.90 -8.00
N PHE A 113 -3.96 -5.79 -7.70
CA PHE A 113 -3.36 -6.42 -6.52
C PHE A 113 -4.00 -5.93 -5.22
N CYS A 114 -4.22 -4.62 -5.06
CA CYS A 114 -4.89 -4.05 -3.89
C CYS A 114 -6.29 -4.64 -3.70
N ASN A 115 -7.06 -4.79 -4.79
CA ASN A 115 -8.36 -5.43 -4.74
C ASN A 115 -8.25 -6.91 -4.33
N LYS A 116 -7.28 -7.65 -4.90
CA LYS A 116 -7.04 -9.07 -4.58
C LYS A 116 -6.73 -9.31 -3.10
N ILE A 117 -5.93 -8.44 -2.46
CA ILE A 117 -5.58 -8.56 -1.04
C ILE A 117 -6.64 -7.94 -0.11
N GLY A 118 -7.76 -7.45 -0.66
CA GLY A 118 -8.92 -6.98 0.10
C GLY A 118 -8.77 -5.58 0.69
N LEU A 119 -8.13 -4.65 -0.01
CA LEU A 119 -8.15 -3.25 0.39
C LEU A 119 -9.50 -2.60 0.06
N ASP A 120 -9.85 -1.59 0.85
CA ASP A 120 -11.13 -0.88 0.75
C ASP A 120 -11.04 0.30 -0.22
N TYR A 121 -9.85 0.89 -0.40
CA TYR A 121 -9.65 2.02 -1.29
C TYR A 121 -8.21 2.13 -1.82
N VAL A 122 -8.09 2.86 -2.94
CA VAL A 122 -6.81 3.37 -3.45
C VAL A 122 -6.91 4.89 -3.61
N SER A 123 -5.84 5.60 -3.27
CA SER A 123 -5.71 7.03 -3.52
C SER A 123 -4.65 7.26 -4.60
N CYS A 124 -4.96 8.12 -5.54
CA CYS A 124 -4.06 8.48 -6.64
C CYS A 124 -4.22 9.95 -7.03
N SER A 125 -3.32 10.45 -7.87
CA SER A 125 -3.43 11.79 -8.41
C SER A 125 -4.73 11.96 -9.23
N PRO A 126 -5.32 13.16 -9.30
CA PRO A 126 -6.57 13.40 -10.04
C PRO A 126 -6.53 12.92 -11.49
N PHE A 127 -5.41 13.07 -12.17
CA PHE A 127 -5.23 12.63 -13.56
C PHE A 127 -5.24 11.11 -13.73
N ARG A 128 -4.99 10.35 -12.69
CA ARG A 128 -4.99 8.89 -12.69
C ARG A 128 -6.33 8.27 -12.30
N VAL A 129 -7.27 9.07 -11.77
CA VAL A 129 -8.58 8.58 -11.30
C VAL A 129 -9.36 7.79 -12.38
N PRO A 130 -9.45 8.22 -13.65
CA PRO A 130 -10.16 7.43 -14.66
C PRO A 130 -9.55 6.04 -14.86
N ILE A 131 -8.22 5.96 -14.90
CA ILE A 131 -7.48 4.70 -15.06
C ILE A 131 -7.66 3.81 -13.83
N ALA A 132 -7.53 4.36 -12.63
CA ALA A 132 -7.69 3.62 -11.38
C ALA A 132 -9.12 3.05 -11.23
N ARG A 133 -10.14 3.83 -11.60
CA ARG A 133 -11.55 3.36 -11.59
C ARG A 133 -11.79 2.23 -12.57
N LEU A 134 -11.22 2.32 -13.79
CA LEU A 134 -11.32 1.25 -14.78
C LEU A 134 -10.64 -0.03 -14.29
N ALA A 135 -9.41 0.09 -13.77
CA ALA A 135 -8.67 -1.04 -13.21
C ALA A 135 -9.41 -1.71 -12.04
N ALA A 136 -9.98 -0.90 -11.12
CA ALA A 136 -10.77 -1.43 -10.01
C ALA A 136 -12.03 -2.17 -10.49
N ALA A 137 -12.73 -1.64 -11.51
CA ALA A 137 -13.89 -2.29 -12.09
C ALA A 137 -13.52 -3.63 -12.78
N GLN A 138 -12.42 -3.66 -13.52
CA GLN A 138 -11.91 -4.88 -14.15
C GLN A 138 -11.51 -5.93 -13.10
N ALA A 139 -10.80 -5.52 -12.05
CA ALA A 139 -10.43 -6.40 -10.95
C ALA A 139 -11.66 -7.02 -10.26
N ALA A 140 -12.69 -6.23 -10.01
CA ALA A 140 -13.94 -6.72 -9.42
C ALA A 140 -14.71 -7.70 -10.31
N ILE A 141 -14.60 -7.58 -11.64
CA ILE A 141 -15.22 -8.51 -12.58
C ILE A 141 -14.44 -9.83 -12.64
N ASN A 142 -13.10 -9.74 -12.63
CA ASN A 142 -12.22 -10.91 -12.74
C ASN A 142 -12.22 -11.80 -11.47
N GLN A 143 -12.71 -11.28 -10.35
CA GLN A 143 -12.82 -12.04 -9.09
C GLN A 143 -14.14 -12.81 -8.94
N LYS A 144 -15.07 -12.67 -9.87
CA LYS A 144 -16.33 -13.43 -9.92
C LYS A 144 -16.14 -14.75 -10.63
#